data_87aa494f00db06cba52ab85847dc824b
#
_entry.id   87aa494f00db06cba52ab85847dc824b
#
_cell.length_a   1.000
_cell.length_b   1.000
_cell.length_c   1.000
_cell.angle_alpha   90.00
_cell.angle_beta   90.00
_cell.angle_gamma   90.00
#
_symmetry.space_group_name_H-M   'P 1'
#
loop_
_entity.id
_entity.type
_entity.pdbx_description
1 polymer ?
#
loop_
_entity_poly.entity_id
_entity_poly.type
_entity_poly.pdbx_seq_one_letter_code
_entity_poly.pdbx_strand_id
1 'polypeptide(L)'
;IEMVAESDYEFLVKLAKKNNYEFFCECGDVIFRKAKSVQTPLFTLTPSEGIYSFEVEYDITGLAEIIYARSTDPSKAKLIESKGKFSNKISLGNKAKPLIKGSERVYIDPTISSKEEAQNRVDRLMEDMSFRYGTLTCDMVGIPEMKPGYFLDMQCMGEGPSNVFYMVGVHHSLRGSGGYSMRITGRTNAML
;
A
#
# COMPACT_ATOMS: atom_id res chain seq x y z
N ILE A 1 -8.24 -2.76 23.97
CA ILE A 1 -6.94 -2.47 23.32
C ILE A 1 -6.14 -1.69 24.34
N GLU A 2 -4.98 -2.20 24.73
CA GLU A 2 -4.12 -1.57 25.72
C GLU A 2 -2.89 -0.96 25.04
N MET A 3 -2.50 0.21 25.48
CA MET A 3 -1.25 0.88 25.09
C MET A 3 -0.19 0.45 26.10
N VAL A 4 0.85 -0.23 25.65
CA VAL A 4 1.91 -0.75 26.51
C VAL A 4 3.28 -0.33 25.97
N ALA A 5 4.00 0.50 26.74
CA ALA A 5 5.36 0.94 26.47
C ALA A 5 5.56 1.57 25.06
N GLU A 6 4.57 2.28 24.55
CA GLU A 6 4.60 2.95 23.25
C GLU A 6 4.05 4.38 23.38
N SER A 7 4.42 5.29 22.48
CA SER A 7 3.87 6.64 22.44
C SER A 7 2.47 6.65 21.84
N ASP A 8 1.69 7.72 22.11
CA ASP A 8 0.35 7.91 21.52
C ASP A 8 0.39 7.86 20.00
N TYR A 9 1.44 8.40 19.38
CA TYR A 9 1.65 8.36 17.94
C TYR A 9 1.83 6.93 17.43
N GLU A 10 2.72 6.16 18.04
CA GLU A 10 2.97 4.76 17.66
C GLU A 10 1.71 3.89 17.83
N PHE A 11 0.98 4.11 18.93
CA PHE A 11 -0.29 3.43 19.16
C PHE A 11 -1.32 3.75 18.07
N LEU A 12 -1.49 5.03 17.69
CA LEU A 12 -2.42 5.42 16.63
C LEU A 12 -2.00 4.90 15.26
N VAL A 13 -0.70 4.91 14.94
CA VAL A 13 -0.16 4.31 13.71
C VAL A 13 -0.44 2.80 13.66
N LYS A 14 -0.22 2.10 14.76
CA LYS A 14 -0.50 0.66 14.89
C LYS A 14 -1.99 0.36 14.72
N LEU A 15 -2.85 1.17 15.34
CA LEU A 15 -4.30 1.03 15.24
C LEU A 15 -4.79 1.33 13.82
N ALA A 16 -4.26 2.38 13.18
CA ALA A 16 -4.55 2.71 11.79
C ALA A 16 -4.17 1.55 10.87
N LYS A 17 -2.94 1.06 10.99
CA LYS A 17 -2.45 -0.10 10.21
C LYS A 17 -3.31 -1.35 10.44
N LYS A 18 -3.81 -1.59 11.64
CA LYS A 18 -4.69 -2.74 11.95
C LYS A 18 -6.01 -2.67 11.19
N ASN A 19 -6.52 -1.47 10.91
CA ASN A 19 -7.83 -1.25 10.31
C ASN A 19 -7.80 -0.77 8.84
N ASN A 20 -6.65 -0.83 8.18
CA ASN A 20 -6.44 -0.30 6.83
C ASN A 20 -6.69 1.21 6.71
N TYR A 21 -6.28 1.93 7.74
CA TYR A 21 -6.22 3.39 7.79
C TYR A 21 -4.78 3.86 7.72
N GLU A 22 -4.58 5.08 7.33
CA GLU A 22 -3.33 5.81 7.44
C GLU A 22 -3.47 6.93 8.46
N PHE A 23 -2.42 7.12 9.26
CA PHE A 23 -2.30 8.15 10.26
C PHE A 23 -0.97 8.87 10.10
N PHE A 24 -1.03 10.18 9.90
CA PHE A 24 0.15 11.04 9.79
C PHE A 24 -0.19 12.48 10.13
N CYS A 25 0.84 13.28 10.40
CA CYS A 25 0.71 14.73 10.64
C CYS A 25 1.29 15.48 9.44
N GLU A 26 0.57 16.47 8.95
CA GLU A 26 0.98 17.30 7.83
C GLU A 26 0.65 18.76 8.08
N CYS A 27 1.67 19.64 8.04
CA CYS A 27 1.50 21.11 8.21
C CYS A 27 0.70 21.52 9.45
N GLY A 28 0.76 20.73 10.54
CA GLY A 28 0.01 20.97 11.77
C GLY A 28 -1.34 20.27 11.85
N ASP A 29 -1.81 19.70 10.76
CA ASP A 29 -3.02 18.89 10.71
C ASP A 29 -2.75 17.43 11.04
N VAL A 30 -3.67 16.81 11.76
CA VAL A 30 -3.67 15.36 12.03
C VAL A 30 -4.62 14.69 11.05
N ILE A 31 -4.07 13.79 10.23
CA ILE A 31 -4.83 13.06 9.22
C ILE A 31 -5.00 11.61 9.67
N PHE A 32 -6.25 11.19 9.79
CA PHE A 32 -6.65 9.81 10.05
C PHE A 32 -7.74 9.43 9.05
N ARG A 33 -7.39 8.65 8.03
CA ARG A 33 -8.31 8.30 6.95
C ARG A 33 -8.10 6.86 6.48
N LYS A 34 -9.08 6.32 5.76
CA LYS A 34 -8.90 5.04 5.08
C LYS A 34 -7.78 5.15 4.06
N ALA A 35 -6.84 4.21 4.09
CA ALA A 35 -5.73 4.17 3.14
C ALA A 35 -6.24 4.11 1.69
N LYS A 36 -5.54 4.80 0.78
CA LYS A 36 -5.88 4.84 -0.66
C LYS A 36 -7.31 5.33 -0.97
N SER A 37 -7.94 6.08 -0.07
CA SER A 37 -9.31 6.58 -0.25
C SER A 37 -9.43 7.67 -1.32
N VAL A 38 -8.37 8.48 -1.51
CA VAL A 38 -8.32 9.52 -2.53
C VAL A 38 -7.82 8.91 -3.83
N GLN A 39 -8.75 8.53 -4.72
CA GLN A 39 -8.44 7.82 -5.96
C GLN A 39 -7.92 8.74 -7.08
N THR A 40 -8.23 10.04 -7.03
CA THR A 40 -7.75 11.01 -8.01
C THR A 40 -6.24 11.21 -7.86
N PRO A 41 -5.44 11.05 -8.93
CA PRO A 41 -4.02 11.35 -8.88
C PRO A 41 -3.77 12.80 -8.47
N LEU A 42 -2.78 13.02 -7.62
CA LEU A 42 -2.35 14.35 -7.21
C LEU A 42 -1.64 15.08 -8.36
N PHE A 43 -0.83 14.31 -9.11
CA PHE A 43 -0.10 14.77 -10.28
C PHE A 43 -0.16 13.73 -11.38
N THR A 44 -0.05 14.22 -12.62
CA THR A 44 0.27 13.41 -13.81
C THR A 44 1.66 13.80 -14.26
N LEU A 45 2.55 12.84 -14.45
CA LEU A 45 3.93 13.06 -14.89
C LEU A 45 4.20 12.43 -16.25
N THR A 46 4.88 13.18 -17.09
CA THR A 46 5.41 12.73 -18.39
C THR A 46 6.94 12.82 -18.40
N PRO A 47 7.65 12.15 -19.33
CA PRO A 47 9.12 12.19 -19.39
C PRO A 47 9.73 13.59 -19.47
N SER A 48 8.98 14.56 -20.01
CA SER A 48 9.43 15.95 -20.18
C SER A 48 9.38 16.80 -18.92
N GLU A 49 8.81 16.31 -17.82
CA GLU A 49 8.56 17.09 -16.60
C GLU A 49 9.68 16.99 -15.56
N GLY A 50 10.91 16.94 -16.01
CA GLY A 50 12.08 17.00 -15.13
C GLY A 50 12.38 15.69 -14.39
N ILE A 51 11.99 14.55 -14.96
CA ILE A 51 12.38 13.24 -14.50
C ILE A 51 13.83 12.97 -14.88
N TYR A 52 14.67 12.63 -13.90
CA TYR A 52 16.08 12.27 -14.12
C TYR A 52 16.22 10.78 -14.41
N SER A 53 15.54 9.97 -13.60
CA SER A 53 15.52 8.52 -13.75
C SER A 53 14.24 7.94 -13.13
N PHE A 54 13.81 6.81 -13.67
CA PHE A 54 12.76 6.01 -13.04
C PHE A 54 13.03 4.52 -13.25
N GLU A 55 12.58 3.74 -12.30
CA GLU A 55 12.62 2.28 -12.34
C GLU A 55 11.28 1.74 -11.86
N VAL A 56 10.72 0.78 -12.58
CA VAL A 56 9.50 0.09 -12.18
C VAL A 56 9.78 -1.40 -12.14
N GLU A 57 9.63 -1.98 -10.97
CA GLU A 57 9.81 -3.41 -10.73
C GLU A 57 8.46 -4.07 -10.45
N TYR A 58 8.19 -5.20 -11.10
CA TYR A 58 7.02 -6.02 -10.86
C TYR A 58 7.43 -7.36 -10.25
N ASP A 59 6.96 -7.64 -9.03
CA ASP A 59 7.29 -8.84 -8.25
C ASP A 59 6.03 -9.57 -7.81
N ILE A 60 6.01 -10.89 -8.03
CA ILE A 60 4.93 -11.78 -7.60
C ILE A 60 5.28 -12.58 -6.35
N THR A 61 6.52 -12.55 -5.89
CA THR A 61 7.03 -13.39 -4.77
C THR A 61 6.23 -13.18 -3.49
N GLY A 62 5.75 -11.96 -3.27
CA GLY A 62 4.93 -11.60 -2.12
C GLY A 62 3.44 -11.90 -2.26
N LEU A 63 2.97 -12.33 -3.43
CA LEU A 63 1.55 -12.48 -3.72
C LEU A 63 1.04 -13.90 -3.45
N ALA A 64 -0.27 -14.03 -3.24
CA ALA A 64 -0.98 -15.30 -3.17
C ALA A 64 -2.42 -15.14 -3.69
N GLU A 65 -2.98 -16.18 -4.33
CA GLU A 65 -4.36 -16.16 -4.82
C GLU A 65 -5.36 -16.13 -3.67
N ILE A 66 -5.06 -16.88 -2.60
CA ILE A 66 -5.93 -17.04 -1.44
C ILE A 66 -5.16 -16.69 -0.17
N ILE A 67 -5.78 -15.88 0.68
CA ILE A 67 -5.30 -15.62 2.04
C ILE A 67 -6.33 -16.17 3.03
N TYR A 68 -5.82 -16.85 4.06
CA TYR A 68 -6.59 -17.25 5.24
C TYR A 68 -6.12 -16.44 6.45
N ALA A 69 -7.05 -15.96 7.25
CA ALA A 69 -6.77 -15.50 8.61
C ALA A 69 -7.39 -16.49 9.59
N ARG A 70 -6.58 -16.99 10.52
CA ARG A 70 -6.95 -18.02 11.52
C ARG A 70 -6.68 -17.53 12.93
N SER A 71 -7.59 -17.85 13.80
CA SER A 71 -7.47 -17.71 15.26
C SER A 71 -8.16 -18.87 15.95
N THR A 72 -7.96 -19.01 17.25
CA THR A 72 -8.67 -19.98 18.08
C THR A 72 -9.34 -19.23 19.22
N ASP A 73 -10.63 -19.42 19.38
CA ASP A 73 -11.35 -18.96 20.60
C ASP A 73 -10.92 -19.84 21.77
N PRO A 74 -10.16 -19.31 22.75
CA PRO A 74 -9.63 -20.11 23.84
C PRO A 74 -10.72 -20.60 24.79
N SER A 75 -11.89 -19.93 24.87
CA SER A 75 -12.98 -20.28 25.74
C SER A 75 -13.83 -21.43 25.22
N LYS A 76 -13.88 -21.60 23.88
CA LYS A 76 -14.71 -22.61 23.22
C LYS A 76 -13.89 -23.65 22.45
N ALA A 77 -12.55 -23.53 22.45
CA ALA A 77 -11.64 -24.34 21.65
C ALA A 77 -12.07 -24.44 20.17
N LYS A 78 -12.67 -23.35 19.63
CA LYS A 78 -13.22 -23.30 18.27
C LYS A 78 -12.31 -22.51 17.36
N LEU A 79 -12.06 -23.07 16.14
CA LEU A 79 -11.34 -22.37 15.09
C LEU A 79 -12.19 -21.21 14.53
N ILE A 80 -11.61 -20.03 14.48
CA ILE A 80 -12.13 -18.87 13.78
C ILE A 80 -11.30 -18.72 12.51
N GLU A 81 -11.94 -18.85 11.35
CA GLU A 81 -11.27 -18.75 10.06
C GLU A 81 -12.08 -17.89 9.10
N SER A 82 -11.38 -17.08 8.33
CA SER A 82 -11.92 -16.44 7.13
C SER A 82 -10.93 -16.52 5.98
N LYS A 83 -11.44 -16.45 4.75
CA LYS A 83 -10.61 -16.49 3.54
C LYS A 83 -10.98 -15.39 2.57
N GLY A 84 -9.99 -14.88 1.82
CA GLY A 84 -10.18 -13.91 0.75
C GLY A 84 -9.52 -14.33 -0.54
N LYS A 85 -10.11 -13.88 -1.64
CA LYS A 85 -9.58 -13.95 -3.00
C LYS A 85 -9.67 -12.57 -3.64
N PHE A 86 -8.85 -12.31 -4.66
CA PHE A 86 -8.99 -11.10 -5.46
C PHE A 86 -10.34 -11.05 -6.16
N SER A 87 -10.96 -9.89 -6.09
CA SER A 87 -12.31 -9.61 -6.61
C SER A 87 -12.35 -8.18 -7.17
N ASN A 88 -13.53 -7.73 -7.59
CA ASN A 88 -13.71 -6.34 -8.03
C ASN A 88 -13.49 -5.33 -6.89
N LYS A 89 -13.68 -5.74 -5.64
CA LYS A 89 -13.46 -4.88 -4.45
C LYS A 89 -11.98 -4.74 -4.11
N ILE A 90 -11.22 -5.84 -4.23
CA ILE A 90 -9.77 -5.87 -3.97
C ILE A 90 -9.14 -6.44 -5.23
N SER A 91 -8.74 -5.57 -6.14
CA SER A 91 -8.26 -5.94 -7.45
C SER A 91 -6.76 -6.25 -7.46
N LEU A 92 -6.38 -7.16 -8.33
CA LEU A 92 -5.01 -7.37 -8.78
C LEU A 92 -5.01 -7.35 -10.30
N GLY A 93 -3.95 -6.83 -10.91
CA GLY A 93 -3.81 -6.74 -12.35
C GLY A 93 -3.97 -8.11 -13.05
N ASN A 94 -4.58 -8.10 -14.22
CA ASN A 94 -4.89 -9.33 -14.97
C ASN A 94 -3.64 -10.12 -15.38
N LYS A 95 -2.49 -9.44 -15.56
CA LYS A 95 -1.20 -10.09 -15.89
C LYS A 95 -0.64 -10.89 -14.70
N ALA A 96 -0.89 -10.46 -13.44
CA ALA A 96 -0.41 -11.12 -12.23
C ALA A 96 -1.27 -12.34 -11.81
N LYS A 97 -2.58 -12.26 -11.99
CA LYS A 97 -3.52 -13.32 -11.53
C LYS A 97 -3.17 -14.73 -11.99
N PRO A 98 -2.83 -14.99 -13.27
CA PRO A 98 -2.47 -16.34 -13.73
C PRO A 98 -1.20 -16.87 -13.07
N LEU A 99 -0.25 -15.98 -12.74
CA LEU A 99 1.06 -16.36 -12.20
C LEU A 99 0.99 -16.82 -10.73
N ILE A 100 -0.03 -16.39 -9.99
CA ILE A 100 -0.22 -16.74 -8.57
C ILE A 100 -1.30 -17.81 -8.37
N LYS A 101 -1.84 -18.37 -9.46
CA LYS A 101 -2.92 -19.36 -9.41
C LYS A 101 -2.54 -20.58 -8.55
N GLY A 102 -3.42 -20.93 -7.62
CA GLY A 102 -3.24 -22.06 -6.69
C GLY A 102 -2.37 -21.75 -5.48
N SER A 103 -1.78 -20.55 -5.38
CA SER A 103 -0.99 -20.18 -4.20
C SER A 103 -1.86 -19.75 -3.02
N GLU A 104 -1.50 -20.20 -1.83
CA GLU A 104 -2.23 -19.91 -0.60
C GLU A 104 -1.30 -19.40 0.50
N ARG A 105 -1.78 -18.50 1.34
CA ARG A 105 -1.10 -18.03 2.55
C ARG A 105 -2.03 -18.07 3.75
N VAL A 106 -1.48 -18.51 4.88
CA VAL A 106 -2.18 -18.56 6.16
C VAL A 106 -1.53 -17.60 7.11
N TYR A 107 -2.34 -16.70 7.68
CA TYR A 107 -1.94 -15.80 8.74
C TYR A 107 -2.63 -16.20 10.04
N ILE A 108 -1.85 -16.47 11.06
CA ILE A 108 -2.35 -16.77 12.42
C ILE A 108 -2.29 -15.49 13.22
N ASP A 109 -3.45 -15.03 13.69
CA ASP A 109 -3.56 -13.81 14.51
C ASP A 109 -4.44 -14.09 15.72
N PRO A 110 -3.84 -14.34 16.90
CA PRO A 110 -4.57 -14.68 18.12
C PRO A 110 -5.45 -13.55 18.65
N THR A 111 -5.32 -12.33 18.12
CA THR A 111 -6.15 -11.19 18.53
C THR A 111 -7.53 -11.16 17.88
N ILE A 112 -7.78 -12.04 16.92
CA ILE A 112 -9.07 -12.15 16.23
C ILE A 112 -10.03 -12.94 17.12
N SER A 113 -11.16 -12.32 17.49
CA SER A 113 -12.18 -12.86 18.37
C SER A 113 -13.48 -13.24 17.65
N SER A 114 -13.69 -12.75 16.43
CA SER A 114 -14.89 -12.98 15.62
C SER A 114 -14.59 -13.29 14.16
N LYS A 115 -15.56 -13.90 13.47
CA LYS A 115 -15.45 -14.15 12.03
C LYS A 115 -15.43 -12.85 11.21
N GLU A 116 -16.09 -11.81 11.68
CA GLU A 116 -16.10 -10.49 11.05
C GLU A 116 -14.71 -9.85 11.14
N GLU A 117 -14.06 -9.89 12.30
CA GLU A 117 -12.67 -9.44 12.46
C GLU A 117 -11.71 -10.24 11.60
N ALA A 118 -11.90 -11.56 11.49
CA ALA A 118 -11.11 -12.39 10.58
C ALA A 118 -11.27 -11.95 9.11
N GLN A 119 -12.50 -11.63 8.68
CA GLN A 119 -12.75 -11.15 7.31
C GLN A 119 -12.11 -9.78 7.07
N ASN A 120 -12.26 -8.84 7.99
CA ASN A 120 -11.63 -7.52 7.89
C ASN A 120 -10.10 -7.64 7.83
N ARG A 121 -9.53 -8.58 8.58
CA ARG A 121 -8.09 -8.87 8.55
C ARG A 121 -7.64 -9.41 7.20
N VAL A 122 -8.40 -10.34 6.63
CA VAL A 122 -8.15 -10.90 5.30
C VAL A 122 -8.23 -9.81 4.23
N ASP A 123 -9.30 -9.02 4.22
CA ASP A 123 -9.51 -7.96 3.23
C ASP A 123 -8.35 -6.97 3.23
N ARG A 124 -7.89 -6.58 4.42
CA ARG A 124 -6.70 -5.72 4.57
C ARG A 124 -5.43 -6.37 4.05
N LEU A 125 -5.16 -7.63 4.43
CA LEU A 125 -3.96 -8.34 3.97
C LEU A 125 -3.95 -8.50 2.45
N MET A 126 -5.10 -8.79 1.85
CA MET A 126 -5.27 -8.85 0.39
C MET A 126 -4.98 -7.50 -0.28
N GLU A 127 -5.50 -6.41 0.27
CA GLU A 127 -5.26 -5.07 -0.28
C GLU A 127 -3.80 -4.66 -0.17
N ASP A 128 -3.18 -4.83 1.01
CA ASP A 128 -1.76 -4.54 1.21
C ASP A 128 -0.86 -5.37 0.30
N MET A 129 -1.21 -6.65 0.13
CA MET A 129 -0.49 -7.57 -0.73
C MET A 129 -0.62 -7.15 -2.21
N SER A 130 -1.80 -6.75 -2.66
CA SER A 130 -2.02 -6.36 -4.07
C SER A 130 -1.10 -5.20 -4.48
N PHE A 131 -0.93 -4.19 -3.61
CA PHE A 131 -0.06 -3.03 -3.86
C PHE A 131 1.44 -3.31 -3.72
N ARG A 132 1.84 -4.56 -3.47
CA ARG A 132 3.24 -4.98 -3.56
C ARG A 132 3.62 -5.51 -4.94
N TYR A 133 2.64 -5.65 -5.84
CA TYR A 133 2.87 -6.18 -7.18
C TYR A 133 3.82 -5.32 -8.00
N GLY A 134 3.66 -3.99 -7.97
CA GLY A 134 4.56 -3.08 -8.67
C GLY A 134 5.12 -2.02 -7.74
N THR A 135 6.41 -1.76 -7.87
CA THR A 135 7.15 -0.72 -7.13
C THR A 135 7.76 0.25 -8.12
N LEU A 136 7.49 1.55 -7.94
CA LEU A 136 8.12 2.65 -8.66
C LEU A 136 9.18 3.30 -7.77
N THR A 137 10.35 3.55 -8.32
CA THR A 137 11.33 4.51 -7.81
C THR A 137 11.57 5.56 -8.89
N CYS A 138 11.39 6.84 -8.58
CA CYS A 138 11.53 7.94 -9.53
C CYS A 138 12.33 9.07 -8.89
N ASP A 139 13.42 9.49 -9.55
CA ASP A 139 14.21 10.66 -9.20
C ASP A 139 13.88 11.80 -10.18
N MET A 140 13.55 12.98 -9.64
CA MET A 140 13.12 14.11 -10.46
C MET A 140 13.40 15.47 -9.80
N VAL A 141 13.14 16.54 -10.54
CA VAL A 141 13.12 17.90 -10.00
C VAL A 141 12.13 17.99 -8.84
N GLY A 142 12.48 18.75 -7.80
CA GLY A 142 11.62 18.92 -6.63
C GLY A 142 10.33 19.66 -6.94
N ILE A 143 9.21 19.10 -6.54
CA ILE A 143 7.87 19.71 -6.55
C ILE A 143 7.41 19.76 -5.09
N PRO A 144 7.29 20.96 -4.46
CA PRO A 144 7.00 21.07 -3.03
C PRO A 144 5.69 20.44 -2.60
N GLU A 145 4.69 20.42 -3.48
CA GLU A 145 3.35 19.88 -3.24
C GLU A 145 3.29 18.34 -3.31
N MET A 146 4.36 17.69 -3.79
CA MET A 146 4.41 16.24 -3.89
C MET A 146 4.56 15.62 -2.49
N LYS A 147 3.66 14.71 -2.15
CA LYS A 147 3.58 14.12 -0.82
C LYS A 147 3.05 12.69 -0.85
N PRO A 148 3.44 11.85 0.14
CA PRO A 148 2.93 10.48 0.22
C PRO A 148 1.43 10.45 0.57
N GLY A 149 0.81 9.29 0.36
CA GLY A 149 -0.62 9.09 0.67
C GLY A 149 -1.57 9.50 -0.46
N TYR A 150 -1.07 9.81 -1.64
CA TYR A 150 -1.84 10.14 -2.84
C TYR A 150 -1.38 9.32 -4.03
N PHE A 151 -2.20 9.28 -5.07
CA PHE A 151 -1.83 8.63 -6.33
C PHE A 151 -1.06 9.59 -7.24
N LEU A 152 -0.15 9.01 -8.01
CA LEU A 152 0.64 9.63 -9.07
C LEU A 152 0.34 8.88 -10.37
N ASP A 153 0.01 9.60 -11.43
CA ASP A 153 -0.20 9.04 -12.76
C ASP A 153 1.04 9.27 -13.62
N MET A 154 1.69 8.18 -14.02
CA MET A 154 2.86 8.19 -14.91
C MET A 154 2.40 7.90 -16.33
N GLN A 155 2.56 8.87 -17.25
CA GLN A 155 2.12 8.75 -18.64
C GLN A 155 3.28 8.83 -19.63
N CYS A 156 3.11 8.18 -20.78
CA CYS A 156 4.11 8.19 -21.88
C CYS A 156 5.49 7.63 -21.50
N MET A 157 5.54 6.74 -20.50
CA MET A 157 6.79 6.10 -20.02
C MET A 157 7.07 4.74 -20.68
N GLY A 158 6.23 4.31 -21.63
CA GLY A 158 6.26 2.98 -22.23
C GLY A 158 5.32 1.99 -21.53
N GLU A 159 5.26 0.77 -22.06
CA GLU A 159 4.43 -0.31 -21.49
C GLU A 159 4.98 -0.73 -20.12
N GLY A 160 4.11 -0.81 -19.13
CA GLY A 160 4.44 -1.15 -17.75
C GLY A 160 4.71 0.08 -16.87
N PRO A 161 5.69 0.96 -17.15
CA PRO A 161 5.90 2.18 -16.38
C PRO A 161 4.77 3.20 -16.48
N SER A 162 4.05 3.28 -17.63
CA SER A 162 2.84 4.12 -17.74
C SER A 162 1.73 3.51 -16.91
N ASN A 163 1.53 4.03 -15.69
CA ASN A 163 0.62 3.45 -14.73
C ASN A 163 0.32 4.43 -13.58
N VAL A 164 -0.69 4.10 -12.78
CA VAL A 164 -1.04 4.86 -11.58
C VAL A 164 -0.41 4.20 -10.36
N PHE A 165 0.38 4.98 -9.63
CA PHE A 165 1.10 4.53 -8.43
C PHE A 165 0.61 5.26 -7.19
N TYR A 166 0.40 4.54 -6.11
CA TYR A 166 0.17 5.11 -4.78
C TYR A 166 1.52 5.47 -4.15
N MET A 167 1.75 6.75 -3.88
CA MET A 167 2.99 7.23 -3.29
C MET A 167 3.09 6.82 -1.82
N VAL A 168 4.05 5.95 -1.51
CA VAL A 168 4.31 5.49 -0.14
C VAL A 168 5.41 6.28 0.54
N GLY A 169 6.24 6.96 -0.23
CA GLY A 169 7.32 7.81 0.28
C GLY A 169 7.72 8.87 -0.73
N VAL A 170 8.03 10.07 -0.24
CA VAL A 170 8.63 11.16 -1.01
C VAL A 170 9.77 11.73 -0.18
N HIS A 171 10.96 11.75 -0.75
CA HIS A 171 12.15 12.31 -0.13
C HIS A 171 12.56 13.58 -0.86
N HIS A 172 12.38 14.73 -0.22
CA HIS A 172 12.79 16.02 -0.73
C HIS A 172 14.22 16.34 -0.33
N SER A 173 15.05 16.77 -1.27
CA SER A 173 16.46 17.15 -1.05
C SER A 173 16.72 18.53 -1.62
N LEU A 174 17.00 19.51 -0.75
CA LEU A 174 17.40 20.86 -1.13
C LEU A 174 18.89 21.03 -0.82
N ARG A 175 19.69 21.33 -1.85
CA ARG A 175 21.15 21.52 -1.72
C ARG A 175 21.55 22.85 -2.30
N GLY A 176 22.44 23.58 -1.60
CA GLY A 176 22.90 24.92 -2.02
C GLY A 176 23.57 24.95 -3.40
N SER A 177 24.28 23.90 -3.80
CA SER A 177 24.93 23.76 -5.12
C SER A 177 24.21 22.80 -6.09
N GLY A 178 23.26 22.01 -5.63
CA GLY A 178 22.61 20.95 -6.40
C GLY A 178 21.13 21.20 -6.72
N GLY A 179 20.59 22.36 -6.28
CA GLY A 179 19.19 22.67 -6.50
C GLY A 179 18.24 21.84 -5.65
N TYR A 180 16.99 21.77 -6.09
CA TYR A 180 15.92 21.05 -5.42
C TYR A 180 15.53 19.79 -6.22
N SER A 181 15.70 18.65 -5.63
CA SER A 181 15.37 17.35 -6.22
C SER A 181 14.54 16.51 -5.26
N MET A 182 13.86 15.51 -5.77
CA MET A 182 13.13 14.56 -4.95
C MET A 182 13.21 13.14 -5.49
N ARG A 183 13.03 12.19 -4.59
CA ARG A 183 12.85 10.76 -4.88
C ARG A 183 11.47 10.34 -4.43
N ILE A 184 10.72 9.74 -5.35
CA ILE A 184 9.38 9.19 -5.11
C ILE A 184 9.49 7.68 -5.07
N THR A 185 8.86 7.07 -4.06
CA THR A 185 8.59 5.64 -4.01
C THR A 185 7.09 5.41 -4.11
N GLY A 186 6.66 4.69 -5.12
CA GLY A 186 5.26 4.39 -5.39
C GLY A 186 4.98 2.90 -5.44
N ARG A 187 3.72 2.51 -5.29
CA ARG A 187 3.26 1.12 -5.41
C ARG A 187 2.00 1.04 -6.26
N THR A 188 1.86 -0.06 -7.00
CA THR A 188 0.67 -0.34 -7.81
C THR A 188 0.24 -1.79 -7.68
N ASN A 189 -1.05 -2.02 -7.88
CA ASN A 189 -1.66 -3.35 -7.88
C ASN A 189 -1.94 -3.88 -9.30
N ALA A 190 -1.56 -3.15 -10.32
CA ALA A 190 -1.78 -3.54 -11.71
C ALA A 190 -0.54 -3.22 -12.56
N MET A 191 -0.38 -3.92 -13.67
CA MET A 191 0.47 -3.56 -14.80
C MET A 191 -0.47 -3.28 -15.97
N LEU A 192 -0.49 -2.04 -16.42
CA LEU A 192 -1.29 -1.60 -17.57
C LEU A 192 -0.62 -1.92 -18.90
#